data_ee1cd31af58539565644b33cb1d986f8
#
_entry.id   ee1cd31af58539565644b33cb1d986f8
#
_cell.length_a   1.000
_cell.length_b   1.000
_cell.length_c   1.000
_cell.angle_alpha   90.00
_cell.angle_beta   90.00
_cell.angle_gamma   90.00
#
_symmetry.space_group_name_H-M   'P 1'
#
loop_
_entity.id
_entity.type
_entity.pdbx_description
1 polymer ?
#
loop_
_entity_poly.entity_id
_entity_poly.type
_entity_poly.pdbx_seq_one_letter_code
_entity_poly.pdbx_strand_id
1 'polypeptide(L)'
;MATITAKMVGDLRAKTGAGMMDCKKALTEAEGDMEQAIDLLRKKGLSAAAKKSGRVAAEGMIAAIGDDKRGALVEVNSETDFVAKNESYVSLANQLADLALGHDSLDSFLAADFSGMTVAE
;
A
#
# COMPACT_ATOMS: atom_id res chain seq x y z
N MET A 1 3.21 -30.97 -6.46
CA MET A 1 2.16 -29.97 -6.22
C MET A 1 2.25 -29.47 -4.78
N ALA A 2 2.27 -28.18 -4.61
CA ALA A 2 2.19 -27.61 -3.25
C ALA A 2 0.75 -27.78 -2.70
N THR A 3 0.65 -28.14 -1.46
CA THR A 3 -0.66 -28.23 -0.79
C THR A 3 -1.08 -26.85 -0.31
N ILE A 4 -2.22 -26.37 -0.81
CA ILE A 4 -2.78 -25.08 -0.42
C ILE A 4 -3.65 -25.29 0.83
N THR A 5 -3.23 -24.70 1.95
CA THR A 5 -3.94 -24.82 3.22
C THR A 5 -4.92 -23.65 3.42
N ALA A 6 -5.93 -23.86 4.25
CA ALA A 6 -6.88 -22.80 4.64
C ALA A 6 -6.17 -21.61 5.30
N LYS A 7 -5.09 -21.88 6.06
CA LYS A 7 -4.28 -20.84 6.66
C LYS A 7 -3.61 -19.96 5.61
N MET A 8 -3.01 -20.56 4.58
CA MET A 8 -2.38 -19.84 3.48
C MET A 8 -3.39 -18.92 2.76
N VAL A 9 -4.57 -19.41 2.50
CA VAL A 9 -5.67 -18.64 1.89
C VAL A 9 -6.07 -17.47 2.79
N GLY A 10 -6.23 -17.72 4.08
CA GLY A 10 -6.56 -16.69 5.08
C GLY A 10 -5.48 -15.61 5.17
N ASP A 11 -4.20 -16.00 5.20
CA ASP A 11 -3.06 -15.07 5.25
C ASP A 11 -3.00 -14.20 3.99
N LEU A 12 -3.19 -14.80 2.81
CA LEU A 12 -3.21 -14.05 1.55
C LEU A 12 -4.39 -13.07 1.50
N ARG A 13 -5.55 -13.49 1.95
CA ARG A 13 -6.73 -12.62 2.03
C ARG A 13 -6.50 -11.44 2.98
N ALA A 14 -5.88 -11.66 4.13
CA ALA A 14 -5.53 -10.59 5.06
C ALA A 14 -4.57 -9.57 4.46
N LYS A 15 -3.63 -10.02 3.63
CA LYS A 15 -2.64 -9.15 2.97
C LYS A 15 -3.21 -8.38 1.77
N THR A 16 -4.13 -8.96 1.03
CA THR A 16 -4.60 -8.42 -0.26
C THR A 16 -6.03 -7.90 -0.24
N GLY A 17 -6.85 -8.35 0.71
CA GLY A 17 -8.28 -8.06 0.73
C GLY A 17 -9.06 -8.71 -0.41
N ALA A 18 -8.45 -9.59 -1.21
CA ALA A 18 -9.11 -10.29 -2.29
C ALA A 18 -10.08 -11.36 -1.76
N GLY A 19 -11.01 -11.80 -2.61
CA GLY A 19 -11.97 -12.86 -2.26
C GLY A 19 -11.28 -14.19 -1.98
N MET A 20 -11.92 -15.02 -1.15
CA MET A 20 -11.34 -16.31 -0.73
C MET A 20 -11.02 -17.24 -1.92
N MET A 21 -11.92 -17.33 -2.88
CA MET A 21 -11.71 -18.16 -4.08
C MET A 21 -10.59 -17.60 -4.98
N ASP A 22 -10.50 -16.30 -5.08
CA ASP A 22 -9.43 -15.64 -5.85
C ASP A 22 -8.07 -15.90 -5.20
N CYS A 23 -8.00 -15.83 -3.87
CA CYS A 23 -6.78 -16.16 -3.12
C CYS A 23 -6.38 -17.63 -3.32
N LYS A 24 -7.33 -18.54 -3.27
CA LYS A 24 -7.08 -19.97 -3.49
C LYS A 24 -6.54 -20.23 -4.90
N LYS A 25 -7.15 -19.62 -5.92
CA LYS A 25 -6.69 -19.73 -7.30
C LYS A 25 -5.30 -19.18 -7.47
N ALA A 26 -5.02 -17.99 -6.92
CA ALA A 26 -3.71 -17.37 -7.00
C ALA A 26 -2.62 -18.24 -6.35
N LEU A 27 -2.89 -18.79 -5.18
CA LEU A 27 -1.96 -19.70 -4.51
C LEU A 27 -1.74 -20.99 -5.31
N THR A 28 -2.76 -21.51 -5.94
CA THR A 28 -2.65 -22.69 -6.79
C THR A 28 -1.78 -22.41 -8.01
N GLU A 29 -2.00 -21.28 -8.68
CA GLU A 29 -1.17 -20.84 -9.82
C GLU A 29 0.28 -20.56 -9.41
N ALA A 30 0.49 -20.03 -8.20
CA ALA A 30 1.80 -19.73 -7.64
C ALA A 30 2.46 -20.92 -6.93
N GLU A 31 1.86 -22.11 -7.01
CA GLU A 31 2.38 -23.32 -6.39
C GLU A 31 2.67 -23.17 -4.88
N GLY A 32 1.86 -22.36 -4.20
CA GLY A 32 2.00 -22.09 -2.77
C GLY A 32 2.94 -20.94 -2.42
N ASP A 33 3.55 -20.28 -3.41
CA ASP A 33 4.39 -19.11 -3.17
C ASP A 33 3.53 -17.88 -2.87
N MET A 34 3.66 -17.34 -1.67
CA MET A 34 2.84 -16.23 -1.18
C MET A 34 3.09 -14.93 -1.96
N GLU A 35 4.36 -14.62 -2.27
CA GLU A 35 4.73 -13.39 -2.99
C GLU A 35 4.22 -13.41 -4.42
N GLN A 36 4.40 -14.54 -5.11
CA GLN A 36 3.87 -14.72 -6.45
C GLN A 36 2.34 -14.64 -6.49
N ALA A 37 1.68 -15.18 -5.47
CA ALA A 37 0.22 -15.10 -5.36
C ALA A 37 -0.25 -13.65 -5.18
N ILE A 38 0.45 -12.84 -4.39
CA ILE A 38 0.18 -11.41 -4.23
C ILE A 38 0.32 -10.69 -5.57
N ASP A 39 1.39 -10.94 -6.31
CA ASP A 39 1.64 -10.35 -7.63
C ASP A 39 0.56 -10.73 -8.65
N LEU A 40 0.14 -11.99 -8.64
CA LEU A 40 -0.93 -12.47 -9.51
C LEU A 40 -2.25 -11.71 -9.24
N LEU A 41 -2.59 -11.53 -7.96
CA LEU A 41 -3.79 -10.79 -7.57
C LEU A 41 -3.71 -9.31 -7.97
N ARG A 42 -2.55 -8.68 -7.83
CA ARG A 42 -2.32 -7.30 -8.27
C ARG A 42 -2.48 -7.17 -9.78
N LYS A 43 -1.83 -8.03 -10.55
CA LYS A 43 -1.89 -8.02 -12.02
C LYS A 43 -3.31 -8.23 -12.54
N LYS A 44 -4.09 -9.06 -11.86
CA LYS A 44 -5.49 -9.32 -12.21
C LYS A 44 -6.44 -8.24 -11.69
N GLY A 45 -5.96 -7.25 -10.94
CA GLY A 45 -6.77 -6.19 -10.34
C GLY A 45 -7.76 -6.69 -9.27
N LEU A 46 -7.45 -7.80 -8.63
CA LEU A 46 -8.32 -8.45 -7.65
C LEU A 46 -8.03 -8.07 -6.21
N SER A 47 -6.94 -7.34 -5.94
CA SER A 47 -6.65 -6.82 -4.59
C SER A 47 -7.65 -5.72 -4.21
N ALA A 48 -7.89 -5.53 -2.90
CA ALA A 48 -8.81 -4.50 -2.43
C ALA A 48 -8.36 -3.09 -2.86
N ALA A 49 -7.06 -2.81 -2.83
CA ALA A 49 -6.51 -1.53 -3.28
C ALA A 49 -6.77 -1.29 -4.77
N ALA A 50 -6.56 -2.31 -5.61
CA ALA A 50 -6.81 -2.21 -7.05
C ALA A 50 -8.29 -1.94 -7.36
N LYS A 51 -9.19 -2.61 -6.66
CA LYS A 51 -10.65 -2.41 -6.82
C LYS A 51 -11.10 -1.00 -6.42
N LYS A 52 -10.39 -0.38 -5.49
CA LYS A 52 -10.69 0.96 -4.97
C LYS A 52 -9.97 2.08 -5.71
N SER A 53 -9.09 1.78 -6.65
CA SER A 53 -8.24 2.77 -7.32
C SER A 53 -9.02 3.86 -8.08
N GLY A 54 -10.25 3.59 -8.49
CA GLY A 54 -11.11 4.56 -9.18
C GLY A 54 -11.95 5.45 -8.25
N ARG A 55 -11.84 5.30 -6.94
CA ARG A 55 -12.59 6.13 -5.99
C ARG A 55 -11.97 7.52 -5.87
N VAL A 56 -12.83 8.53 -5.73
CA VAL A 56 -12.38 9.91 -5.55
C VAL A 56 -11.84 10.08 -4.12
N ALA A 57 -10.60 10.55 -4.01
CA ALA A 57 -9.95 10.89 -2.76
C ALA A 57 -9.66 12.39 -2.75
N ALA A 58 -10.69 13.20 -2.46
CA ALA A 58 -10.63 14.65 -2.49
C ALA A 58 -10.28 15.29 -1.13
N GLU A 59 -10.39 14.54 -0.07
CA GLU A 59 -9.98 14.94 1.27
C GLU A 59 -8.55 14.46 1.54
N GLY A 60 -7.98 14.82 2.67
CA GLY A 60 -6.64 14.39 3.05
C GLY A 60 -5.93 15.41 3.91
N MET A 61 -4.61 15.29 3.99
CA MET A 61 -3.78 16.25 4.69
C MET A 61 -2.49 16.52 3.94
N ILE A 62 -1.90 17.67 4.22
CA ILE A 62 -0.57 18.04 3.76
C ILE A 62 0.35 18.01 4.98
N ALA A 63 1.43 17.26 4.88
CA ALA A 63 2.49 17.25 5.86
C ALA A 63 3.71 17.97 5.29
N ALA A 64 4.29 18.85 6.07
CA ALA A 64 5.47 19.61 5.68
C ALA A 64 6.56 19.43 6.74
N ILE A 65 7.78 19.26 6.29
CA ILE A 65 8.97 19.16 7.14
C ILE A 65 10.12 19.90 6.46
N GLY A 66 11.00 20.47 7.23
CA GLY A 66 12.16 21.16 6.66
C GLY A 66 13.16 21.57 7.71
N ASP A 67 14.34 21.91 7.22
CA ASP A 67 15.42 22.53 7.96
C ASP A 67 15.90 23.78 7.21
N ASP A 68 17.06 24.34 7.61
CA ASP A 68 17.60 25.55 6.98
C ASP A 68 18.02 25.38 5.51
N LYS A 69 18.13 24.14 5.03
CA LYS A 69 18.66 23.80 3.71
C LYS A 69 17.67 23.07 2.80
N ARG A 70 16.78 22.27 3.36
CA ARG A 70 15.87 21.43 2.61
C ARG A 70 14.48 21.43 3.22
N GLY A 71 13.47 21.26 2.38
CA GLY A 71 12.11 21.08 2.80
C GLY A 71 11.40 20.03 1.97
N ALA A 72 10.42 19.37 2.55
CA ALA A 72 9.54 18.44 1.86
C ALA A 72 8.08 18.75 2.19
N LEU A 73 7.23 18.65 1.19
CA LEU A 73 5.80 18.81 1.30
C LEU A 73 5.14 17.58 0.68
N VAL A 74 4.30 16.88 1.44
CA VAL A 74 3.62 15.69 0.99
C VAL A 74 2.12 15.87 1.19
N GLU A 75 1.36 15.66 0.13
CA GLU A 75 -0.10 15.59 0.19
C GLU A 75 -0.50 14.11 0.16
N VAL A 76 -1.26 13.69 1.17
CA VAL A 76 -1.80 12.33 1.26
C VAL A 76 -3.32 12.44 1.23
N ASN A 77 -3.93 11.89 0.20
CA ASN A 77 -5.36 12.01 -0.04
C ASN A 77 -6.14 10.85 0.57
N SER A 78 -7.35 11.12 1.02
CA SER A 78 -8.30 10.15 1.54
C SER A 78 -9.69 10.39 0.99
N GLU A 79 -10.58 9.41 1.14
CA GLU A 79 -11.96 9.54 0.66
C GLU A 79 -12.79 10.47 1.55
N THR A 80 -12.49 10.54 2.86
CA THR A 80 -13.25 11.33 3.83
C THR A 80 -12.34 12.15 4.75
N ASP A 81 -12.89 13.21 5.33
CA ASP A 81 -12.21 14.02 6.33
C ASP A 81 -12.06 13.30 7.68
N PHE A 82 -12.92 12.33 7.97
CA PHE A 82 -12.79 11.48 9.16
C PHE A 82 -11.49 10.68 9.12
N VAL A 83 -11.15 10.10 7.97
CA VAL A 83 -9.88 9.40 7.76
C VAL A 83 -8.72 10.38 7.92
N ALA A 84 -8.81 11.56 7.33
CA ALA A 84 -7.74 12.56 7.37
C ALA A 84 -7.43 13.06 8.80
N LYS A 85 -8.37 12.96 9.71
CA LYS A 85 -8.22 13.34 11.12
C LYS A 85 -7.76 12.20 12.05
N ASN A 86 -7.71 10.97 11.54
CA ASN A 86 -7.28 9.80 12.31
C ASN A 86 -5.79 9.92 12.66
N GLU A 87 -5.43 9.62 13.92
CA GLU A 87 -4.05 9.73 14.41
C GLU A 87 -3.07 8.87 13.61
N SER A 88 -3.46 7.66 13.24
CA SER A 88 -2.63 6.76 12.42
C SER A 88 -2.37 7.34 11.04
N TYR A 89 -3.37 7.97 10.44
CA TYR A 89 -3.26 8.64 9.15
C TYR A 89 -2.33 9.86 9.23
N VAL A 90 -2.48 10.68 10.24
CA VAL A 90 -1.62 11.86 10.49
C VAL A 90 -0.18 11.41 10.70
N SER A 91 0.05 10.37 11.50
CA SER A 91 1.38 9.79 11.72
C SER A 91 1.99 9.28 10.42
N LEU A 92 1.22 8.58 9.59
CA LEU A 92 1.66 8.10 8.28
C LEU A 92 2.11 9.27 7.39
N ALA A 93 1.30 10.31 7.28
CA ALA A 93 1.61 11.48 6.46
C ALA A 93 2.90 12.18 6.93
N ASN A 94 3.10 12.31 8.23
CA ASN A 94 4.33 12.88 8.80
C ASN A 94 5.56 12.02 8.53
N GLN A 95 5.43 10.70 8.63
CA GLN A 95 6.51 9.76 8.30
C GLN A 95 6.87 9.82 6.82
N LEU A 96 5.88 9.93 5.94
CA LEU A 96 6.11 10.06 4.50
C LEU A 96 6.81 11.39 4.17
N ALA A 97 6.45 12.48 4.82
CA ALA A 97 7.13 13.77 4.64
C ALA A 97 8.60 13.70 5.07
N ASP A 98 8.86 13.05 6.19
CA ASP A 98 10.22 12.84 6.71
C ASP A 98 11.07 12.02 5.72
N LEU A 99 10.50 10.95 5.19
CA LEU A 99 11.15 10.13 4.16
C LEU A 99 11.38 10.91 2.87
N ALA A 100 10.40 11.70 2.43
CA ALA A 100 10.48 12.49 1.20
C ALA A 100 11.60 13.54 1.24
N LEU A 101 11.99 14.03 2.40
CA LEU A 101 13.07 15.00 2.57
C LEU A 101 14.40 14.50 1.99
N GLY A 102 14.62 13.18 1.98
CA GLY A 102 15.82 12.54 1.43
C GLY A 102 15.76 12.24 -0.07
N HIS A 103 14.69 12.58 -0.77
CA HIS A 103 14.48 12.23 -2.18
C HIS A 103 14.25 13.48 -3.04
N ASP A 104 14.85 13.49 -4.24
CA ASP A 104 14.76 14.61 -5.17
C ASP A 104 13.70 14.44 -6.26
N SER A 105 13.11 13.25 -6.38
CA SER A 105 12.07 12.96 -7.37
C SER A 105 10.96 12.10 -6.77
N LEU A 106 9.78 12.17 -7.37
CA LEU A 106 8.65 11.32 -7.00
C LEU A 106 8.98 9.85 -7.22
N ASP A 107 9.61 9.49 -8.34
CA ASP A 107 9.97 8.11 -8.65
C ASP A 107 10.91 7.50 -7.61
N SER A 108 11.94 8.25 -7.22
CA SER A 108 12.87 7.83 -6.14
C SER A 108 12.14 7.62 -4.81
N PHE A 109 11.24 8.54 -4.46
CA PHE A 109 10.44 8.48 -3.24
C PHE A 109 9.52 7.27 -3.23
N LEU A 110 8.79 7.02 -4.32
CA LEU A 110 7.86 5.89 -4.43
C LEU A 110 8.57 4.53 -4.37
N ALA A 111 9.82 4.45 -4.82
CA ALA A 111 10.62 3.25 -4.78
C ALA A 111 11.35 3.02 -3.45
N ALA A 112 11.32 4.01 -2.54
CA ALA A 112 12.00 3.92 -1.25
C ALA A 112 11.37 2.85 -0.34
N ASP A 113 12.19 2.21 0.48
CA ASP A 113 11.71 1.27 1.50
C ASP A 113 10.96 2.02 2.61
N PHE A 114 9.79 1.53 2.94
CA PHE A 114 8.96 2.04 4.02
C PHE A 114 8.32 0.86 4.75
N SER A 115 8.81 0.58 5.95
CA SER A 115 8.33 -0.54 6.79
C SER A 115 8.35 -1.91 6.09
N GLY A 116 9.37 -2.18 5.29
CA GLY A 116 9.57 -3.46 4.61
C GLY A 116 8.91 -3.59 3.24
N MET A 117 8.32 -2.50 2.74
CA MET A 117 7.74 -2.42 1.39
C MET A 117 8.10 -1.08 0.76
N THR A 118 7.84 -0.89 -0.52
CA THR A 118 8.04 0.43 -1.14
C THR A 118 6.92 1.40 -0.77
N VAL A 119 7.18 2.72 -0.88
CA VAL A 119 6.16 3.75 -0.64
C VAL A 119 4.94 3.55 -1.55
N ALA A 120 5.16 3.15 -2.81
CA ALA A 120 4.08 2.91 -3.78
C ALA A 120 3.18 1.75 -3.39
N GLU A 121 3.67 0.80 -2.62
CA GLU A 121 2.87 -0.33 -2.13
C GLU A 121 1.98 0.09 -0.96
#